data_9eaca49b58963f60b5cc217050f3be46
#
_entry.id   9eaca49b58963f60b5cc217050f3be46
#
_cell.length_a   1.000
_cell.length_b   1.000
_cell.length_c   1.000
_cell.angle_alpha   90.00
_cell.angle_beta   90.00
_cell.angle_gamma   90.00
#
_symmetry.space_group_name_H-M   'P 1'
#
loop_
_entity.id
_entity.type
_entity.pdbx_description
1 polymer ?
#
loop_
_entity_poly.entity_id
_entity_poly.type
_entity_poly.pdbx_seq_one_letter_code
_entity_poly.pdbx_strand_id
1 'polypeptide(L)'
;MTKERFTELVLASERTLYRVSMSMLKNETECEDAVQTAILTAYEKLSTLKQEEFFKTWLVRILINVCHHQLRFRSRHTELSEDIPTEENHVSFEVREALNKLPDKFRQVVVLFYIEEFSVKEIKAILHIPEGTIKSRLSKARDL
;
A
#
# COMPACT_ATOMS: atom_id res chain seq x y z
N MET A 1 -9.68 -19.64 -9.43
CA MET A 1 -10.43 -18.89 -8.40
C MET A 1 -11.73 -18.39 -8.99
N THR A 2 -12.84 -18.51 -8.27
CA THR A 2 -14.12 -18.01 -8.73
C THR A 2 -14.22 -16.49 -8.53
N LYS A 3 -15.13 -15.86 -9.27
CA LYS A 3 -15.40 -14.43 -9.11
C LYS A 3 -15.86 -14.10 -7.69
N GLU A 4 -16.69 -14.96 -7.11
CA GLU A 4 -17.20 -14.80 -5.75
C GLU A 4 -16.06 -14.85 -4.73
N ARG A 5 -15.14 -15.79 -4.90
CA ARG A 5 -13.99 -15.90 -3.99
C ARG A 5 -13.05 -14.71 -4.12
N PHE A 6 -12.82 -14.25 -5.34
CA PHE A 6 -12.04 -13.04 -5.58
C PHE A 6 -12.64 -11.85 -4.83
N THR A 7 -13.96 -11.66 -4.96
CA THR A 7 -14.66 -10.56 -4.29
C THR A 7 -14.51 -10.64 -2.77
N GLU A 8 -14.67 -11.83 -2.19
CA GLU A 8 -14.49 -12.02 -0.74
C GLU A 8 -13.09 -11.60 -0.28
N LEU A 9 -12.07 -12.01 -1.03
CA LEU A 9 -10.69 -11.71 -0.67
C LEU A 9 -10.35 -10.23 -0.84
N VAL A 10 -10.91 -9.59 -1.86
CA VAL A 10 -10.75 -8.14 -2.05
C VAL A 10 -11.38 -7.38 -0.88
N LEU A 11 -12.60 -7.74 -0.51
CA LEU A 11 -13.30 -7.08 0.59
C LEU A 11 -12.55 -7.27 1.92
N ALA A 12 -11.98 -8.45 2.14
CA ALA A 12 -11.18 -8.72 3.33
C ALA A 12 -9.91 -7.86 3.38
N SER A 13 -9.41 -7.41 2.25
CA SER A 13 -8.19 -6.60 2.14
C SER A 13 -8.45 -5.10 2.01
N GLU A 14 -9.71 -4.68 1.98
CA GLU A 14 -10.09 -3.30 1.64
C GLU A 14 -9.42 -2.26 2.51
N ARG A 15 -9.42 -2.47 3.84
CA ARG A 15 -8.81 -1.51 4.77
C ARG A 15 -7.31 -1.37 4.54
N THR A 16 -6.63 -2.50 4.31
CA THR A 16 -5.20 -2.49 4.00
C THR A 16 -4.92 -1.70 2.73
N LEU A 17 -5.73 -1.90 1.69
CA LEU A 17 -5.55 -1.18 0.43
C LEU A 17 -5.68 0.33 0.63
N TYR A 18 -6.68 0.78 1.40
CA TYR A 18 -6.85 2.20 1.66
C TYR A 18 -5.73 2.78 2.50
N ARG A 19 -5.33 2.10 3.58
CA ARG A 19 -4.25 2.60 4.43
C ARG A 19 -2.93 2.71 3.68
N VAL A 20 -2.58 1.69 2.90
CA VAL A 20 -1.34 1.68 2.12
C VAL A 20 -1.36 2.80 1.08
N SER A 21 -2.45 2.92 0.31
CA SER A 21 -2.54 3.95 -0.71
C SER A 21 -2.55 5.37 -0.11
N MET A 22 -3.23 5.58 1.02
CA MET A 22 -3.23 6.88 1.69
C MET A 22 -1.84 7.28 2.20
N SER A 23 -1.07 6.32 2.69
CA SER A 23 0.31 6.59 3.13
C SER A 23 1.20 7.06 1.99
N MET A 24 0.89 6.66 0.76
CA MET A 24 1.66 7.02 -0.42
C MET A 24 1.13 8.25 -1.14
N LEU A 25 -0.17 8.31 -1.35
CA LEU A 25 -0.80 9.34 -2.20
C LEU A 25 -1.30 10.55 -1.42
N LYS A 26 -1.70 10.36 -0.16
CA LYS A 26 -2.16 11.42 0.74
C LYS A 26 -3.35 12.24 0.20
N ASN A 27 -4.13 11.64 -0.69
CA ASN A 27 -5.28 12.27 -1.33
C ASN A 27 -6.36 11.21 -1.50
N GLU A 28 -7.54 11.45 -0.93
CA GLU A 28 -8.61 10.46 -0.91
C GLU A 28 -9.09 10.06 -2.30
N THR A 29 -9.29 11.04 -3.17
CA THR A 29 -9.74 10.77 -4.54
C THR A 29 -8.72 9.93 -5.31
N GLU A 30 -7.45 10.26 -5.20
CA GLU A 30 -6.38 9.49 -5.83
C GLU A 30 -6.28 8.08 -5.26
N CYS A 31 -6.52 7.92 -3.95
CA CYS A 31 -6.53 6.60 -3.32
C CYS A 31 -7.65 5.73 -3.87
N GLU A 32 -8.85 6.27 -3.98
CA GLU A 32 -9.99 5.55 -4.55
C GLU A 32 -9.68 5.09 -5.98
N ASP A 33 -9.12 5.97 -6.79
CA ASP A 33 -8.74 5.64 -8.16
C ASP A 33 -7.67 4.53 -8.18
N ALA A 34 -6.67 4.63 -7.31
CA ALA A 34 -5.60 3.63 -7.25
C ALA A 34 -6.14 2.27 -6.81
N VAL A 35 -7.00 2.25 -5.81
CA VAL A 35 -7.60 1.00 -5.30
C VAL A 35 -8.45 0.34 -6.39
N GLN A 36 -9.28 1.10 -7.08
CA GLN A 36 -10.10 0.58 -8.18
C GLN A 36 -9.22 0.02 -9.30
N THR A 37 -8.21 0.77 -9.70
CA THR A 37 -7.27 0.33 -10.73
C THR A 37 -6.55 -0.95 -10.32
N ALA A 38 -6.12 -1.03 -9.05
CA ALA A 38 -5.44 -2.22 -8.55
C ALA A 38 -6.36 -3.45 -8.56
N ILE A 39 -7.62 -3.28 -8.16
CA ILE A 39 -8.59 -4.38 -8.15
C ILE A 39 -8.85 -4.88 -9.57
N LEU A 40 -9.05 -3.97 -10.53
CA LEU A 40 -9.26 -4.34 -11.93
C LEU A 40 -8.03 -5.04 -12.50
N THR A 41 -6.84 -4.51 -12.22
CA THR A 41 -5.59 -5.13 -12.66
C THR A 41 -5.43 -6.52 -12.07
N ALA A 42 -5.74 -6.68 -10.79
CA ALA A 42 -5.67 -7.97 -10.12
C ALA A 42 -6.62 -8.98 -10.76
N TYR A 43 -7.83 -8.57 -11.08
CA TYR A 43 -8.80 -9.44 -11.73
C TYR A 43 -8.29 -9.90 -13.10
N GLU A 44 -7.73 -9.00 -13.89
CA GLU A 44 -7.16 -9.31 -15.20
C GLU A 44 -5.97 -10.27 -15.10
N LYS A 45 -5.18 -10.15 -14.04
CA LYS A 45 -3.96 -10.94 -13.84
C LYS A 45 -4.17 -12.11 -12.87
N LEU A 46 -5.41 -12.47 -12.61
CA LEU A 46 -5.73 -13.51 -11.62
C LEU A 46 -5.03 -14.84 -11.91
N SER A 47 -4.82 -15.16 -13.17
CA SER A 47 -4.12 -16.38 -13.58
C SER A 47 -2.65 -16.41 -13.14
N THR A 48 -2.06 -15.25 -12.81
CA THR A 48 -0.66 -15.17 -12.34
C THR A 48 -0.54 -15.47 -10.86
N LEU A 49 -1.63 -15.44 -10.11
CA LEU A 49 -1.62 -15.81 -8.71
C LEU A 49 -1.58 -17.33 -8.59
N LYS A 50 -0.50 -17.86 -8.01
CA LYS A 50 -0.29 -19.29 -7.95
C LYS A 50 -0.96 -19.96 -6.77
N GLN A 51 -1.04 -19.28 -5.63
CA GLN A 51 -1.64 -19.82 -4.42
C GLN A 51 -2.49 -18.75 -3.75
N GLU A 52 -3.70 -19.12 -3.39
CA GLU A 52 -4.68 -18.22 -2.78
C GLU A 52 -4.17 -17.59 -1.48
N GLU A 53 -3.36 -18.31 -0.71
CA GLU A 53 -2.82 -17.80 0.56
C GLU A 53 -1.94 -16.56 0.38
N PHE A 54 -1.40 -16.33 -0.82
CA PHE A 54 -0.59 -15.15 -1.13
C PHE A 54 -1.38 -14.01 -1.76
N PHE A 55 -2.70 -14.11 -1.77
CA PHE A 55 -3.57 -13.14 -2.43
C PHE A 55 -3.34 -11.72 -1.90
N LYS A 56 -3.34 -11.55 -0.58
CA LYS A 56 -3.21 -10.21 0.02
C LYS A 56 -1.87 -9.57 -0.33
N THR A 57 -0.78 -10.30 -0.20
CA THR A 57 0.56 -9.83 -0.55
C THR A 57 0.64 -9.44 -2.02
N TRP A 58 0.11 -10.31 -2.88
CA TRP A 58 0.08 -10.10 -4.33
C TRP A 58 -0.75 -8.86 -4.71
N LEU A 59 -1.91 -8.69 -4.09
CA LEU A 59 -2.79 -7.54 -4.33
C LEU A 59 -2.15 -6.22 -3.87
N VAL A 60 -1.54 -6.22 -2.69
CA VAL A 60 -0.85 -5.03 -2.16
C VAL A 60 0.31 -4.63 -3.06
N ARG A 61 1.04 -5.60 -3.60
CA ARG A 61 2.11 -5.32 -4.57
C ARG A 61 1.55 -4.62 -5.82
N ILE A 62 0.44 -5.12 -6.35
CA ILE A 62 -0.22 -4.49 -7.50
C ILE A 62 -0.61 -3.05 -7.16
N LEU A 63 -1.21 -2.85 -5.99
CA LEU A 63 -1.60 -1.52 -5.53
C LEU A 63 -0.41 -0.57 -5.43
N ILE A 64 0.69 -1.00 -4.84
CA ILE A 64 1.88 -0.16 -4.69
C ILE A 64 2.43 0.23 -6.05
N ASN A 65 2.45 -0.69 -7.01
CA ASN A 65 2.87 -0.37 -8.38
C ASN A 65 1.96 0.68 -9.02
N VAL A 66 0.65 0.59 -8.80
CA VAL A 66 -0.30 1.59 -9.29
C VAL A 66 -0.04 2.94 -8.62
N CYS A 67 0.20 2.96 -7.32
CA CYS A 67 0.49 4.20 -6.58
C CYS A 67 1.78 4.85 -7.08
N HIS A 68 2.83 4.07 -7.32
CA HIS A 68 4.08 4.59 -7.87
C HIS A 68 3.85 5.24 -9.24
N HIS A 69 3.04 4.60 -10.08
CA HIS A 69 2.70 5.15 -11.38
C HIS A 69 1.98 6.50 -11.25
N GLN A 70 1.01 6.58 -10.35
CA GLN A 70 0.27 7.82 -10.11
C GLN A 70 1.18 8.93 -9.57
N LEU A 71 2.12 8.59 -8.68
CA LEU A 71 3.06 9.58 -8.16
C LEU A 71 3.97 10.13 -9.25
N ARG A 72 4.42 9.29 -10.17
CA ARG A 72 5.21 9.75 -11.32
C ARG A 72 4.39 10.66 -12.22
N PHE A 73 3.14 10.33 -12.46
CA PHE A 73 2.22 11.16 -13.23
C PHE A 73 2.01 12.52 -12.56
N ARG A 74 1.76 12.51 -11.23
CA ARG A 74 1.55 13.72 -10.45
C ARG A 74 2.75 14.67 -10.52
N SER A 75 3.96 14.15 -10.42
CA SER A 75 5.16 14.97 -10.44
C SER A 75 5.35 15.69 -11.76
N ARG A 76 4.78 15.17 -12.85
CA ARG A 76 4.80 15.81 -14.16
C ARG A 76 3.72 16.88 -14.34
N HIS A 77 2.63 16.80 -13.57
CA HIS A 77 1.45 17.64 -13.75
C HIS A 77 1.20 18.64 -12.62
N THR A 78 1.99 18.63 -11.59
CA THR A 78 2.07 19.61 -10.48
C THR A 78 0.75 20.14 -9.94
N GLU A 79 -0.18 19.30 -9.54
CA GLU A 79 -1.32 19.74 -8.75
C GLU A 79 -1.34 18.99 -7.43
N LEU A 80 -1.18 19.74 -6.35
CA LEU A 80 -1.24 19.22 -4.99
C LEU A 80 -2.55 19.66 -4.37
N SER A 81 -3.55 18.81 -4.35
CA SER A 81 -4.67 19.00 -3.48
C SER A 81 -4.49 18.05 -2.30
N GLU A 82 -4.41 18.60 -1.11
CA GLU A 82 -4.34 17.80 0.09
C GLU A 82 -5.77 17.63 0.64
N ASP A 83 -6.32 16.42 0.48
CA ASP A 83 -7.57 16.09 1.10
C ASP A 83 -7.30 15.63 2.53
N ILE A 84 -8.20 15.99 3.45
CA ILE A 84 -8.11 15.54 4.82
C ILE A 84 -8.50 14.06 4.86
N PRO A 85 -7.62 13.18 5.36
CA PRO A 85 -7.95 11.75 5.45
C PRO A 85 -9.14 11.51 6.38
N THR A 86 -10.00 10.59 6.00
CA THR A 86 -11.16 10.23 6.81
C THR A 86 -10.76 9.27 7.93
N GLU A 87 -11.57 9.24 8.99
CA GLU A 87 -11.32 8.34 10.13
C GLU A 87 -11.49 6.86 9.79
N GLU A 88 -12.01 6.54 8.61
CA GLU A 88 -12.22 5.17 8.15
C GLU A 88 -10.93 4.35 8.04
N ASN A 89 -9.78 4.99 8.05
CA ASN A 89 -8.50 4.31 7.95
C ASN A 89 -8.06 3.59 9.23
N HIS A 90 -8.73 3.80 10.36
CA HIS A 90 -8.40 3.21 11.66
C HIS A 90 -6.98 3.49 12.13
N VAL A 91 -6.39 4.59 11.67
CA VAL A 91 -5.08 5.08 12.10
C VAL A 91 -5.30 6.46 12.72
N SER A 92 -4.82 6.66 13.94
CA SER A 92 -5.02 7.92 14.64
C SER A 92 -4.34 9.08 13.91
N PHE A 93 -4.85 10.29 14.14
CA PHE A 93 -4.29 11.50 13.55
C PHE A 93 -2.81 11.67 13.92
N GLU A 94 -2.46 11.42 15.18
CA GLU A 94 -1.08 11.55 15.66
C GLU A 94 -0.13 10.59 14.96
N VAL A 95 -0.56 9.34 14.78
CA VAL A 95 0.23 8.32 14.06
C VAL A 95 0.41 8.73 12.62
N ARG A 96 -0.66 9.16 11.95
CA ARG A 96 -0.59 9.63 10.56
C ARG A 96 0.35 10.81 10.41
N GLU A 97 0.27 11.76 11.32
CA GLU A 97 1.14 12.93 11.29
C GLU A 97 2.61 12.54 11.46
N ALA A 98 2.89 11.61 12.38
CA ALA A 98 4.23 11.11 12.58
C ALA A 98 4.74 10.37 11.33
N LEU A 99 3.90 9.54 10.72
CA LEU A 99 4.26 8.82 9.50
C LEU A 99 4.54 9.77 8.33
N ASN A 100 3.76 10.83 8.22
CA ASN A 100 3.94 11.80 7.14
C ASN A 100 5.24 12.58 7.23
N LYS A 101 5.87 12.62 8.40
CA LYS A 101 7.18 13.25 8.59
C LYS A 101 8.32 12.36 8.13
N LEU A 102 8.09 11.07 7.98
CA LEU A 102 9.12 10.14 7.50
C LEU A 102 9.31 10.27 5.99
N PRO A 103 10.57 10.20 5.52
CA PRO A 103 10.80 10.04 4.08
C PRO A 103 10.07 8.81 3.53
N ASP A 104 9.67 8.87 2.26
CA ASP A 104 8.83 7.86 1.65
C ASP A 104 9.32 6.43 1.83
N LYS A 105 10.61 6.19 1.63
CA LYS A 105 11.18 4.84 1.73
C LYS A 105 11.09 4.26 3.14
N PHE A 106 11.19 5.10 4.17
CA PHE A 106 11.06 4.65 5.56
C PHE A 106 9.59 4.46 5.93
N ARG A 107 8.75 5.41 5.55
CA ARG A 107 7.31 5.32 5.81
C ARG A 107 6.73 4.04 5.22
N GLN A 108 7.11 3.68 4.00
CA GLN A 108 6.59 2.51 3.31
C GLN A 108 6.85 1.22 4.10
N VAL A 109 8.07 1.00 4.57
CA VAL A 109 8.37 -0.21 5.33
C VAL A 109 7.72 -0.18 6.72
N VAL A 110 7.61 0.99 7.34
CA VAL A 110 6.95 1.13 8.65
C VAL A 110 5.46 0.79 8.54
N VAL A 111 4.79 1.33 7.53
CA VAL A 111 3.37 1.04 7.31
C VAL A 111 3.15 -0.44 7.07
N LEU A 112 3.94 -1.05 6.20
CA LEU A 112 3.76 -2.47 5.88
C LEU A 112 4.07 -3.37 7.06
N PHE A 113 5.09 -3.07 7.85
CA PHE A 113 5.51 -3.92 8.95
C PHE A 113 4.69 -3.69 10.23
N TYR A 114 4.58 -2.44 10.68
CA TYR A 114 3.96 -2.13 11.97
C TYR A 114 2.45 -1.94 11.90
N ILE A 115 1.95 -1.36 10.83
CA ILE A 115 0.52 -1.08 10.69
C ILE A 115 -0.21 -2.28 10.08
N GLU A 116 0.30 -2.82 8.98
CA GLU A 116 -0.35 -3.90 8.25
C GLU A 116 0.14 -5.29 8.67
N GLU A 117 1.15 -5.35 9.50
CA GLU A 117 1.67 -6.59 10.09
C GLU A 117 2.21 -7.61 9.10
N PHE A 118 2.71 -7.15 7.95
CA PHE A 118 3.41 -8.02 7.03
C PHE A 118 4.79 -8.39 7.59
N SER A 119 5.19 -9.64 7.38
CA SER A 119 6.54 -10.08 7.74
C SER A 119 7.57 -9.44 6.81
N VAL A 120 8.84 -9.44 7.23
CA VAL A 120 9.94 -8.95 6.37
C VAL A 120 9.97 -9.71 5.05
N LYS A 121 9.72 -11.02 5.09
CA LYS A 121 9.67 -11.85 3.89
C LYS A 121 8.56 -11.43 2.94
N GLU A 122 7.39 -11.13 3.49
CA GLU A 122 6.26 -10.66 2.70
C GLU A 122 6.54 -9.28 2.11
N ILE A 123 7.15 -8.39 2.88
CA ILE A 123 7.53 -7.06 2.39
C ILE A 123 8.53 -7.15 1.25
N LYS A 124 9.47 -8.09 1.33
CA LYS A 124 10.39 -8.37 0.22
C LYS A 124 9.62 -8.73 -1.05
N ALA A 125 8.61 -9.57 -0.93
CA ALA A 125 7.79 -9.96 -2.08
C ALA A 125 6.97 -8.78 -2.62
N ILE A 126 6.52 -7.88 -1.73
CA ILE A 126 5.73 -6.70 -2.12
C ILE A 126 6.60 -5.64 -2.80
N LEU A 127 7.74 -5.30 -2.21
CA LEU A 127 8.56 -4.17 -2.64
C LEU A 127 9.72 -4.55 -3.56
N HIS A 128 10.07 -5.82 -3.67
CA HIS A 128 11.21 -6.30 -4.45
C HIS A 128 12.54 -5.67 -4.01
N ILE A 129 12.74 -5.57 -2.71
CA ILE A 129 14.01 -5.14 -2.12
C ILE A 129 14.53 -6.22 -1.18
N PRO A 130 15.85 -6.30 -0.97
CA PRO A 130 16.42 -7.34 -0.09
C PRO A 130 15.94 -7.20 1.36
N GLU A 131 15.85 -8.31 2.07
CA GLU A 131 15.43 -8.30 3.48
C GLU A 131 16.36 -7.45 4.34
N GLY A 132 17.65 -7.45 4.06
CA GLY A 132 18.62 -6.61 4.76
C GLY A 132 18.31 -5.13 4.61
N THR A 133 17.87 -4.71 3.42
CA THR A 133 17.46 -3.33 3.16
C THR A 133 16.20 -2.99 3.97
N ILE A 134 15.24 -3.91 4.03
CA ILE A 134 14.00 -3.71 4.80
C ILE A 134 14.36 -3.52 6.28
N LYS A 135 15.17 -4.41 6.84
CA LYS A 135 15.59 -4.35 8.24
C LYS A 135 16.34 -3.06 8.56
N SER A 136 17.23 -2.66 7.65
CA SER A 136 18.00 -1.42 7.79
C SER A 136 17.08 -0.19 7.80
N ARG A 137 16.11 -0.15 6.89
CA ARG A 137 15.14 0.96 6.83
C ARG A 137 14.25 1.01 8.06
N LEU A 138 13.82 -0.14 8.58
CA LEU A 138 13.03 -0.19 9.80
C LEU A 138 13.84 0.33 10.99
N SER A 139 15.11 -0.07 11.08
CA SER A 139 16.00 0.39 12.15
C SER A 139 16.21 1.90 12.09
N LYS A 140 16.47 2.44 10.91
CA LYS A 140 16.67 3.88 10.74
C LYS A 140 15.39 4.69 11.02
N ALA A 141 14.24 4.14 10.65
CA ALA A 141 12.96 4.79 10.90
C ALA A 141 12.71 4.98 12.40
N ARG A 142 13.13 4.01 13.22
CA ARG A 142 12.99 4.12 14.68
C ARG A 142 13.80 5.28 15.28
N ASP A 143 14.87 5.67 14.62
CA ASP A 143 15.76 6.72 15.09
C ASP A 143 15.34 8.12 14.61
N LEU A 144 14.30 8.18 13.80
CA LEU A 144 13.77 9.46 13.27
C LEU A 144 12.55 9.99 14.10
#